data_7c81facfd2592cc75a16dcfae180ceca
#
_entry.id   7c81facfd2592cc75a16dcfae180ceca
#
_cell.length_a   1.000
_cell.length_b   1.000
_cell.length_c   1.000
_cell.angle_alpha   90.00
_cell.angle_beta   90.00
_cell.angle_gamma   90.00
#
_symmetry.space_group_name_H-M   'P 1'
#
loop_
_entity.id
_entity.type
_entity.pdbx_description
1 polymer ?
#
loop_
_entity_poly.entity_id
_entity_poly.type
_entity_poly.pdbx_seq_one_letter_code
_entity_poly.pdbx_strand_id
1 'polypeptide(L)'
;MPLDLEAVDAATATVGAAGTRLRDSFGRAITDLRISVTDRCNYKCVYCRTGNEGAQYTELPIADYLRMVRVLVSLGIEKVRLTGGEPLLRAGLVEMVAELAEMRTAFNVDGIAITAGETARPLDIALTTNGHLLESLAEPLARAGLSRVTVSMDAVDAETFARITRVPRSYERVLAGVRAAQAAGLGPVKINCVLLRGFNEGQIERFAEFSRREGVIVRFIEFMPLEEGRTWAPETVVTMDEILARLNAWRPSCGVPAGVVELPPHAASETARRFTFADGVGEIGIIAPVSRPFCGHCSRVRITSDGALRTCLFSQSDHDLYGEMRRGASDEELAAYIRRIILRKEARHHIGEPGFQKPSRNMVHIGG
;
A
#
# COMPACT_ATOMS: atom_id res chain seq x y z
N MET A 1 -13.74 7.27 -28.73
CA MET A 1 -15.23 7.31 -28.67
C MET A 1 -15.59 7.83 -27.29
N PRO A 2 -16.37 8.91 -27.16
CA PRO A 2 -16.89 9.30 -25.86
C PRO A 2 -17.88 8.23 -25.39
N LEU A 3 -17.73 7.79 -24.14
CA LEU A 3 -18.67 6.88 -23.50
C LEU A 3 -20.01 7.58 -23.34
N ASP A 4 -21.06 6.92 -23.82
CA ASP A 4 -22.42 7.37 -23.75
C ASP A 4 -22.88 7.47 -22.29
N LEU A 5 -23.12 8.68 -21.82
CA LEU A 5 -23.47 8.97 -20.42
C LEU A 5 -24.79 8.31 -20.00
N GLU A 6 -25.74 8.13 -20.96
CA GLU A 6 -27.01 7.46 -20.69
C GLU A 6 -26.86 5.94 -20.51
N ALA A 7 -25.90 5.30 -21.19
CA ALA A 7 -25.62 3.88 -21.00
C ALA A 7 -24.96 3.59 -19.62
N VAL A 8 -24.23 4.58 -19.08
CA VAL A 8 -23.63 4.48 -17.72
C VAL A 8 -24.73 4.61 -16.67
N ASP A 9 -25.74 5.44 -16.86
CA ASP A 9 -26.85 5.61 -15.91
C ASP A 9 -27.77 4.38 -15.84
N ALA A 10 -27.99 3.67 -16.95
CA ALA A 10 -28.79 2.43 -16.97
C ALA A 10 -28.05 1.25 -16.30
N ALA A 11 -26.71 1.16 -16.44
CA ALA A 11 -25.88 0.17 -15.75
C ALA A 11 -25.80 0.48 -14.23
N THR A 12 -25.89 1.76 -13.85
CA THR A 12 -25.87 2.19 -12.43
C THR A 12 -27.11 1.74 -11.68
N ALA A 13 -28.26 1.66 -12.34
CA ALA A 13 -29.53 1.24 -11.74
C ALA A 13 -29.53 -0.24 -11.31
N THR A 14 -28.77 -1.11 -12.00
CA THR A 14 -28.70 -2.55 -11.70
C THR A 14 -27.56 -2.91 -10.74
N VAL A 15 -26.50 -2.09 -10.66
CA VAL A 15 -25.31 -2.32 -9.81
C VAL A 15 -25.43 -1.60 -8.44
N GLY A 16 -26.47 -0.76 -8.27
CA GLY A 16 -26.64 0.14 -7.13
C GLY A 16 -27.59 -0.33 -6.03
N ALA A 17 -28.05 -1.59 -6.03
CA ALA A 17 -28.92 -2.07 -4.97
C ALA A 17 -28.22 -1.96 -3.60
N ALA A 18 -28.88 -1.33 -2.63
CA ALA A 18 -28.43 -1.32 -1.24
C ALA A 18 -28.15 -2.77 -0.82
N GLY A 19 -26.93 -3.03 -0.30
CA GLY A 19 -26.50 -4.39 0.08
C GLY A 19 -25.61 -5.13 -0.91
N THR A 20 -25.20 -4.52 -2.04
CA THR A 20 -24.22 -5.13 -2.94
C THR A 20 -22.81 -4.61 -2.68
N ARG A 21 -21.84 -5.54 -2.61
CA ARG A 21 -20.41 -5.24 -2.47
C ARG A 21 -19.91 -4.35 -3.61
N LEU A 22 -19.02 -3.39 -3.29
CA LEU A 22 -18.41 -2.49 -4.26
C LEU A 22 -17.63 -3.25 -5.32
N ARG A 23 -17.97 -3.06 -6.59
CA ARG A 23 -17.29 -3.62 -7.76
C ARG A 23 -17.05 -2.55 -8.80
N ASP A 24 -15.96 -2.67 -9.53
CA ASP A 24 -15.70 -1.82 -10.70
C ASP A 24 -16.35 -2.38 -11.98
N SER A 25 -16.18 -1.66 -13.08
CA SER A 25 -16.73 -2.04 -14.41
C SER A 25 -16.11 -3.33 -14.98
N PHE A 26 -15.03 -3.84 -14.39
CA PHE A 26 -14.38 -5.10 -14.77
C PHE A 26 -14.74 -6.25 -13.84
N GLY A 27 -15.71 -6.05 -12.93
CA GLY A 27 -16.17 -7.05 -11.98
C GLY A 27 -15.23 -7.27 -10.78
N ARG A 28 -14.12 -6.51 -10.65
CA ARG A 28 -13.19 -6.62 -9.53
C ARG A 28 -13.84 -6.11 -8.24
N ALA A 29 -13.86 -6.93 -7.19
CA ALA A 29 -14.32 -6.50 -5.88
C ALA A 29 -13.30 -5.54 -5.25
N ILE A 30 -13.77 -4.41 -4.74
CA ILE A 30 -12.92 -3.41 -4.08
C ILE A 30 -13.02 -3.63 -2.57
N THR A 31 -11.95 -4.17 -1.98
CA THR A 31 -11.89 -4.59 -0.57
C THR A 31 -10.77 -3.95 0.22
N ASP A 32 -9.80 -3.32 -0.46
CA ASP A 32 -8.59 -2.77 0.14
C ASP A 32 -8.58 -1.25 0.02
N LEU A 33 -8.62 -0.55 1.14
CA LEU A 33 -8.46 0.90 1.22
C LEU A 33 -7.06 1.26 1.69
N ARG A 34 -6.41 2.19 0.99
CA ARG A 34 -5.20 2.87 1.46
C ARG A 34 -5.52 4.31 1.80
N ILE A 35 -5.06 4.78 2.94
CA ILE A 35 -5.30 6.15 3.41
C ILE A 35 -3.97 6.84 3.63
N SER A 36 -3.74 7.94 2.92
CA SER A 36 -2.66 8.87 3.22
C SER A 36 -3.14 9.81 4.32
N VAL A 37 -2.68 9.59 5.56
CA VAL A 37 -3.14 10.40 6.72
C VAL A 37 -2.39 11.72 6.87
N THR A 38 -1.29 11.89 6.13
CA THR A 38 -0.46 13.09 6.08
C THR A 38 0.45 13.04 4.84
N ASP A 39 0.82 14.17 4.29
CA ASP A 39 1.86 14.28 3.26
C ASP A 39 3.23 14.69 3.84
N ARG A 40 3.32 14.88 5.18
CA ARG A 40 4.57 15.14 5.88
C ARG A 40 5.42 13.87 5.94
N CYS A 41 6.72 14.03 5.74
CA CYS A 41 7.68 12.95 5.90
C CYS A 41 8.98 13.48 6.50
N ASN A 42 9.59 12.73 7.39
CA ASN A 42 10.90 13.02 7.99
C ASN A 42 12.08 12.48 7.14
N TYR A 43 11.79 11.81 6.00
CA TYR A 43 12.79 11.35 5.03
C TYR A 43 12.63 12.08 3.69
N LYS A 44 13.73 12.08 2.89
CA LYS A 44 13.81 12.70 1.55
C LYS A 44 14.37 11.72 0.54
N CYS A 45 13.79 10.51 0.49
CA CYS A 45 14.28 9.43 -0.34
C CYS A 45 14.41 9.86 -1.81
N VAL A 46 15.52 9.44 -2.43
CA VAL A 46 15.91 9.85 -3.79
C VAL A 46 14.88 9.53 -4.87
N TYR A 47 14.05 8.51 -4.64
CA TYR A 47 13.01 8.06 -5.56
C TYR A 47 11.59 8.55 -5.20
N CYS A 48 11.42 9.31 -4.13
CA CYS A 48 10.11 9.72 -3.66
C CYS A 48 9.96 11.23 -3.66
N ARG A 49 10.84 11.95 -2.96
CA ARG A 49 10.78 13.38 -2.77
C ARG A 49 12.15 14.00 -2.97
N THR A 50 12.29 14.83 -3.98
CA THR A 50 13.58 15.44 -4.34
C THR A 50 13.77 16.84 -3.75
N GLY A 51 12.67 17.51 -3.41
CA GLY A 51 12.67 18.90 -2.92
C GLY A 51 12.74 19.05 -1.40
N ASN A 52 12.90 20.31 -0.95
CA ASN A 52 12.84 20.71 0.46
C ASN A 52 11.43 21.14 0.89
N GLU A 53 10.45 20.92 0.04
CA GLU A 53 9.07 21.35 0.26
C GLU A 53 8.48 20.61 1.47
N GLY A 54 7.79 21.38 2.33
CA GLY A 54 7.04 20.90 3.45
C GLY A 54 5.78 20.13 3.02
N ALA A 55 4.84 19.93 3.95
CA ALA A 55 3.50 19.45 3.63
C ALA A 55 2.83 20.45 2.67
N GLN A 56 2.16 19.95 1.64
CA GLN A 56 1.41 20.77 0.68
C GLN A 56 -0.04 20.93 1.09
N TYR A 57 -0.56 19.98 1.87
CA TYR A 57 -1.96 19.94 2.27
C TYR A 57 -2.13 20.09 3.77
N THR A 58 -3.23 20.70 4.17
CA THR A 58 -3.66 20.72 5.57
C THR A 58 -4.17 19.32 5.94
N GLU A 59 -3.69 18.80 7.05
CA GLU A 59 -4.15 17.50 7.58
C GLU A 59 -5.63 17.57 7.94
N LEU A 60 -6.44 16.66 7.41
CA LEU A 60 -7.86 16.58 7.73
C LEU A 60 -8.08 16.14 9.19
N PRO A 61 -9.19 16.53 9.82
CA PRO A 61 -9.60 15.95 11.10
C PRO A 61 -9.70 14.43 11.02
N ILE A 62 -9.27 13.72 12.06
CA ILE A 62 -9.36 12.25 12.11
C ILE A 62 -10.82 11.79 11.97
N ALA A 63 -11.76 12.50 12.58
CA ALA A 63 -13.19 12.20 12.49
C ALA A 63 -13.70 12.15 11.03
N ASP A 64 -13.14 12.99 10.16
CA ASP A 64 -13.51 13.03 8.74
C ASP A 64 -12.98 11.81 8.00
N TYR A 65 -11.73 11.39 8.26
CA TYR A 65 -11.23 10.12 7.73
C TYR A 65 -12.07 8.94 8.21
N LEU A 66 -12.41 8.89 9.50
CA LEU A 66 -13.22 7.82 10.08
C LEU A 66 -14.63 7.77 9.45
N ARG A 67 -15.24 8.91 9.14
CA ARG A 67 -16.51 8.96 8.42
C ARG A 67 -16.39 8.38 7.02
N MET A 68 -15.38 8.81 6.25
CA MET A 68 -15.11 8.25 4.91
C MET A 68 -14.87 6.73 4.96
N VAL A 69 -14.12 6.26 5.96
CA VAL A 69 -13.88 4.82 6.13
C VAL A 69 -15.16 4.06 6.47
N ARG A 70 -16.01 4.57 7.37
CA ARG A 70 -17.32 3.93 7.68
C ARG A 70 -18.16 3.73 6.43
N VAL A 71 -18.27 4.76 5.60
CA VAL A 71 -19.01 4.65 4.33
C VAL A 71 -18.37 3.60 3.41
N LEU A 72 -17.04 3.58 3.28
CA LEU A 72 -16.35 2.58 2.45
C LEU A 72 -16.46 1.16 3.01
N VAL A 73 -16.47 0.99 4.33
CA VAL A 73 -16.71 -0.30 5.00
C VAL A 73 -18.12 -0.81 4.73
N SER A 74 -19.13 0.05 4.78
CA SER A 74 -20.51 -0.33 4.42
C SER A 74 -20.65 -0.76 2.96
N LEU A 75 -19.70 -0.36 2.10
CA LEU A 75 -19.62 -0.75 0.69
C LEU A 75 -18.76 -2.00 0.44
N GLY A 76 -18.09 -2.55 1.47
CA GLY A 76 -17.36 -3.81 1.36
C GLY A 76 -15.84 -3.70 1.48
N ILE A 77 -15.30 -2.59 1.98
CA ILE A 77 -13.89 -2.54 2.39
C ILE A 77 -13.71 -3.41 3.64
N GLU A 78 -12.68 -4.25 3.60
CA GLU A 78 -12.32 -5.20 4.66
C GLU A 78 -10.92 -4.94 5.22
N LYS A 79 -10.07 -4.27 4.42
CA LYS A 79 -8.69 -3.96 4.77
C LYS A 79 -8.45 -2.47 4.68
N VAL A 80 -7.87 -1.90 5.73
CA VAL A 80 -7.44 -0.51 5.76
C VAL A 80 -5.95 -0.46 5.97
N ARG A 81 -5.24 0.20 5.05
CA ARG A 81 -3.81 0.45 5.20
C ARG A 81 -3.56 1.93 5.40
N LEU A 82 -3.03 2.26 6.57
CA LEU A 82 -2.58 3.61 6.89
C LEU A 82 -1.19 3.84 6.28
N THR A 83 -1.04 4.97 5.62
CA THR A 83 0.17 5.39 4.92
C THR A 83 0.19 6.91 4.86
N GLY A 84 1.03 7.51 4.02
CA GLY A 84 1.14 8.94 3.85
C GLY A 84 2.49 9.32 3.25
N GLY A 85 3.01 10.44 3.66
CA GLY A 85 4.44 10.66 3.69
C GLY A 85 5.05 9.71 4.73
N GLU A 86 5.00 10.09 6.03
CA GLU A 86 5.27 9.17 7.14
C GLU A 86 4.09 9.20 8.13
N PRO A 87 3.28 8.15 8.19
CA PRO A 87 2.07 8.15 9.02
C PRO A 87 2.35 8.27 10.52
N LEU A 88 3.51 7.82 11.01
CA LEU A 88 3.88 7.95 12.42
C LEU A 88 4.13 9.39 12.88
N LEU A 89 4.19 10.35 11.94
CA LEU A 89 4.19 11.79 12.25
C LEU A 89 2.80 12.36 12.50
N ARG A 90 1.75 11.60 12.19
CA ARG A 90 0.37 12.05 12.35
C ARG A 90 -0.02 12.01 13.82
N ALA A 91 -0.33 13.17 14.40
CA ALA A 91 -0.90 13.24 15.74
C ALA A 91 -2.28 12.55 15.79
N GLY A 92 -2.54 11.76 16.83
CA GLY A 92 -3.79 11.02 16.97
C GLY A 92 -3.87 9.72 16.13
N LEU A 93 -2.74 9.25 15.58
CA LEU A 93 -2.74 8.01 14.77
C LEU A 93 -3.12 6.78 15.60
N VAL A 94 -2.69 6.69 16.84
CA VAL A 94 -2.99 5.56 17.74
C VAL A 94 -4.48 5.51 18.02
N GLU A 95 -5.08 6.66 18.31
CA GLU A 95 -6.52 6.84 18.53
C GLU A 95 -7.32 6.49 17.26
N MET A 96 -6.83 6.92 16.09
CA MET A 96 -7.43 6.55 14.80
C MET A 96 -7.42 5.03 14.59
N VAL A 97 -6.35 4.34 14.94
CA VAL A 97 -6.26 2.88 14.86
C VAL A 97 -7.27 2.23 15.79
N ALA A 98 -7.42 2.72 17.03
CA ALA A 98 -8.39 2.20 17.99
C ALA A 98 -9.84 2.34 17.47
N GLU A 99 -10.21 3.49 16.94
CA GLU A 99 -11.52 3.72 16.32
C GLU A 99 -11.77 2.80 15.09
N LEU A 100 -10.75 2.58 14.26
CA LEU A 100 -10.85 1.65 13.15
C LEU A 100 -11.00 0.20 13.60
N ALA A 101 -10.38 -0.19 14.71
CA ALA A 101 -10.45 -1.55 15.26
C ALA A 101 -11.85 -1.91 15.78
N GLU A 102 -12.67 -0.90 16.14
CA GLU A 102 -14.08 -1.10 16.51
C GLU A 102 -15.00 -1.34 15.30
N MET A 103 -14.54 -1.02 14.07
CA MET A 103 -15.36 -1.21 12.88
C MET A 103 -15.41 -2.70 12.49
N ARG A 104 -16.54 -3.09 11.89
CA ARG A 104 -16.80 -4.47 11.45
C ARG A 104 -17.13 -4.50 9.96
N THR A 105 -16.73 -5.57 9.29
CA THR A 105 -17.02 -5.77 7.85
C THR A 105 -18.53 -5.90 7.63
N ALA A 106 -19.01 -5.32 6.51
CA ALA A 106 -20.42 -5.40 6.12
C ALA A 106 -20.75 -6.65 5.28
N PHE A 107 -19.73 -7.42 4.88
CA PHE A 107 -19.87 -8.58 4.01
C PHE A 107 -19.04 -9.77 4.55
N ASN A 108 -19.57 -10.98 4.34
CA ASN A 108 -18.85 -12.20 4.66
C ASN A 108 -17.72 -12.50 3.62
N VAL A 109 -17.03 -13.64 3.77
CA VAL A 109 -15.91 -14.01 2.89
C VAL A 109 -16.35 -14.22 1.44
N ASP A 110 -17.58 -14.63 1.20
CA ASP A 110 -18.14 -14.86 -0.13
C ASP A 110 -18.67 -13.57 -0.78
N GLY A 111 -18.62 -12.46 -0.05
CA GLY A 111 -19.09 -11.16 -0.52
C GLY A 111 -20.60 -10.99 -0.44
N ILE A 112 -21.26 -11.76 0.43
CA ILE A 112 -22.68 -11.65 0.75
C ILE A 112 -22.83 -10.69 1.94
N ALA A 113 -23.82 -9.80 1.88
CA ALA A 113 -24.08 -8.87 2.98
C ALA A 113 -24.42 -9.64 4.27
N ILE A 114 -23.81 -9.22 5.36
CA ILE A 114 -24.04 -9.80 6.69
C ILE A 114 -25.40 -9.35 7.18
N THR A 115 -26.24 -10.31 7.59
CA THR A 115 -27.58 -10.07 8.15
C THR A 115 -27.59 -10.13 9.67
N ALA A 116 -28.69 -9.72 10.27
CA ALA A 116 -28.85 -9.77 11.73
C ALA A 116 -28.66 -11.20 12.27
N GLY A 117 -27.75 -11.36 13.23
CA GLY A 117 -27.38 -12.65 13.82
C GLY A 117 -26.12 -13.31 13.24
N GLU A 118 -25.58 -12.82 12.15
CA GLU A 118 -24.30 -13.27 11.62
C GLU A 118 -23.12 -12.49 12.23
N THR A 119 -21.98 -13.16 12.41
CA THR A 119 -20.78 -12.54 13.00
C THR A 119 -19.99 -11.75 11.96
N ALA A 120 -19.97 -10.45 12.10
CA ALA A 120 -19.11 -9.56 11.32
C ALA A 120 -17.64 -9.65 11.77
N ARG A 121 -16.72 -9.65 10.83
CA ARG A 121 -15.29 -9.73 11.10
C ARG A 121 -14.72 -8.34 11.44
N PRO A 122 -13.68 -8.26 12.30
CA PRO A 122 -12.95 -7.01 12.48
C PRO A 122 -12.26 -6.60 11.17
N LEU A 123 -12.00 -5.30 11.00
CA LEU A 123 -11.19 -4.81 9.90
C LEU A 123 -9.75 -5.28 10.03
N ASP A 124 -9.13 -5.60 8.89
CA ASP A 124 -7.71 -5.87 8.80
C ASP A 124 -6.95 -4.54 8.67
N ILE A 125 -6.37 -4.05 9.78
CA ILE A 125 -5.70 -2.75 9.84
C ILE A 125 -4.19 -2.97 9.72
N ALA A 126 -3.59 -2.32 8.72
CA ALA A 126 -2.15 -2.40 8.47
C ALA A 126 -1.54 -1.00 8.35
N LEU A 127 -0.27 -0.89 8.67
CA LEU A 127 0.52 0.33 8.55
C LEU A 127 1.67 0.13 7.56
N THR A 128 1.97 1.16 6.75
CA THR A 128 3.23 1.26 6.01
C THR A 128 3.99 2.49 6.53
N THR A 129 5.21 2.31 6.99
CA THR A 129 6.04 3.35 7.63
C THR A 129 7.49 3.25 7.18
N ASN A 130 8.25 4.35 7.28
CA ASN A 130 9.71 4.31 7.15
C ASN A 130 10.41 3.73 8.41
N GLY A 131 9.68 3.43 9.45
CA GLY A 131 10.16 2.77 10.66
C GLY A 131 10.91 3.65 11.65
N HIS A 132 11.22 4.92 11.34
CA HIS A 132 12.05 5.79 12.17
C HIS A 132 11.52 6.00 13.60
N LEU A 133 10.20 6.08 13.73
CA LEU A 133 9.49 6.27 15.01
C LEU A 133 8.84 5.00 15.54
N LEU A 134 9.02 3.87 14.87
CA LEU A 134 8.27 2.65 15.15
C LEU A 134 8.67 2.02 16.49
N GLU A 135 9.93 2.17 16.92
CA GLU A 135 10.40 1.62 18.21
C GLU A 135 9.52 2.06 19.39
N SER A 136 9.14 3.34 19.45
CA SER A 136 8.31 3.89 20.53
C SER A 136 6.81 3.70 20.33
N LEU A 137 6.36 3.44 19.09
CA LEU A 137 4.93 3.39 18.74
C LEU A 137 4.41 1.97 18.46
N ALA A 138 5.28 0.97 18.34
CA ALA A 138 4.87 -0.40 18.00
C ALA A 138 3.88 -0.98 19.02
N GLU A 139 4.21 -0.91 20.32
CA GLU A 139 3.35 -1.41 21.38
C GLU A 139 2.03 -0.63 21.54
N PRO A 140 2.01 0.72 21.56
CA PRO A 140 0.76 1.50 21.53
C PRO A 140 -0.14 1.15 20.34
N LEU A 141 0.41 1.00 19.14
CA LEU A 141 -0.35 0.66 17.93
C LEU A 141 -0.90 -0.77 17.99
N ALA A 142 -0.13 -1.74 18.50
CA ALA A 142 -0.59 -3.10 18.68
C ALA A 142 -1.76 -3.17 19.68
N ARG A 143 -1.65 -2.47 20.81
CA ARG A 143 -2.75 -2.37 21.79
C ARG A 143 -3.99 -1.68 21.23
N ALA A 144 -3.84 -0.73 20.32
CA ALA A 144 -4.94 -0.07 19.63
C ALA A 144 -5.62 -0.96 18.56
N GLY A 145 -5.06 -2.15 18.26
CA GLY A 145 -5.66 -3.08 17.29
C GLY A 145 -5.02 -3.08 15.91
N LEU A 146 -3.83 -2.47 15.73
CA LEU A 146 -3.07 -2.64 14.50
C LEU A 146 -2.69 -4.12 14.32
N SER A 147 -3.00 -4.70 13.15
CA SER A 147 -2.76 -6.13 12.92
C SER A 147 -1.31 -6.40 12.48
N ARG A 148 -0.75 -5.54 11.63
CA ARG A 148 0.58 -5.77 11.06
C ARG A 148 1.20 -4.51 10.48
N VAL A 149 2.52 -4.53 10.37
CA VAL A 149 3.31 -3.42 9.84
C VAL A 149 4.11 -3.84 8.60
N THR A 150 4.28 -2.88 7.71
CA THR A 150 5.25 -2.93 6.62
C THR A 150 6.23 -1.78 6.81
N VAL A 151 7.51 -2.08 6.85
CA VAL A 151 8.58 -1.08 6.99
C VAL A 151 9.25 -0.88 5.64
N SER A 152 9.38 0.38 5.19
CA SER A 152 10.16 0.74 4.01
C SER A 152 11.63 0.81 4.37
N MET A 153 12.45 -0.06 3.76
CA MET A 153 13.87 -0.18 4.06
C MET A 153 14.60 -0.61 2.78
N ASP A 154 15.38 0.29 2.19
CA ASP A 154 15.95 0.10 0.86
C ASP A 154 17.40 -0.39 0.87
N ALA A 155 17.98 -0.59 2.04
CA ALA A 155 19.29 -1.20 2.23
C ALA A 155 19.40 -1.84 3.62
N VAL A 156 20.30 -2.81 3.76
CA VAL A 156 20.64 -3.48 5.04
C VAL A 156 22.04 -3.10 5.54
N ASP A 157 22.52 -1.96 5.10
CA ASP A 157 23.70 -1.29 5.66
C ASP A 157 23.47 0.22 5.79
N ALA A 158 24.13 0.83 6.77
CA ALA A 158 23.91 2.22 7.15
C ALA A 158 24.31 3.23 6.06
N GLU A 159 25.38 2.94 5.31
CA GLU A 159 25.89 3.83 4.26
C GLU A 159 24.91 3.95 3.09
N THR A 160 24.52 2.81 2.52
CA THR A 160 23.57 2.77 1.40
C THR A 160 22.21 3.31 1.84
N PHE A 161 21.75 2.94 3.04
CA PHE A 161 20.49 3.42 3.59
C PHE A 161 20.47 4.95 3.74
N ALA A 162 21.52 5.55 4.33
CA ALA A 162 21.65 6.98 4.47
C ALA A 162 21.72 7.72 3.12
N ARG A 163 22.38 7.13 2.13
CA ARG A 163 22.48 7.67 0.76
C ARG A 163 21.11 7.73 0.08
N ILE A 164 20.27 6.70 0.27
CA ILE A 164 18.93 6.65 -0.33
C ILE A 164 17.96 7.57 0.42
N THR A 165 17.90 7.48 1.74
CA THR A 165 16.95 8.23 2.57
C THR A 165 17.32 9.69 2.78
N ARG A 166 18.59 10.04 2.55
CA ARG A 166 19.20 11.34 2.86
C ARG A 166 19.11 11.73 4.35
N VAL A 167 19.03 10.72 5.21
CA VAL A 167 18.99 10.88 6.68
C VAL A 167 20.08 10.01 7.31
N PRO A 168 21.16 10.62 7.82
CA PRO A 168 22.24 9.89 8.46
C PRO A 168 21.76 9.21 9.76
N ARG A 169 22.41 8.10 10.14
CA ARG A 169 22.15 7.36 11.39
C ARG A 169 20.70 6.90 11.57
N SER A 170 19.98 6.68 10.47
CA SER A 170 18.59 6.23 10.52
C SER A 170 18.43 4.71 10.43
N TYR A 171 19.44 4.00 9.91
CA TYR A 171 19.40 2.55 9.75
C TYR A 171 19.15 1.82 11.06
N GLU A 172 19.93 2.11 12.11
CA GLU A 172 19.83 1.48 13.42
C GLU A 172 18.48 1.71 14.08
N ARG A 173 17.92 2.92 13.92
CA ARG A 173 16.57 3.26 14.41
C ARG A 173 15.48 2.45 13.72
N VAL A 174 15.59 2.29 12.41
CA VAL A 174 14.63 1.50 11.63
C VAL A 174 14.72 0.02 12.03
N LEU A 175 15.93 -0.51 12.22
CA LEU A 175 16.14 -1.88 12.67
C LEU A 175 15.58 -2.10 14.10
N ALA A 176 15.79 -1.16 15.01
CA ALA A 176 15.17 -1.19 16.34
C ALA A 176 13.63 -1.18 16.24
N GLY A 177 13.07 -0.34 15.36
CA GLY A 177 11.64 -0.32 15.09
C GLY A 177 11.07 -1.64 14.53
N VAL A 178 11.81 -2.31 13.63
CA VAL A 178 11.44 -3.65 13.13
C VAL A 178 11.36 -4.66 14.28
N ARG A 179 12.37 -4.69 15.15
CA ARG A 179 12.40 -5.61 16.30
C ARG A 179 11.32 -5.28 17.34
N ALA A 180 11.07 -4.01 17.59
CA ALA A 180 9.96 -3.57 18.44
C ALA A 180 8.58 -4.01 17.91
N ALA A 181 8.37 -3.92 16.59
CA ALA A 181 7.16 -4.41 15.95
C ALA A 181 6.98 -5.93 16.09
N GLN A 182 8.06 -6.70 15.95
CA GLN A 182 8.03 -8.15 16.18
C GLN A 182 7.70 -8.47 17.63
N ALA A 183 8.35 -7.80 18.57
CA ALA A 183 8.11 -7.98 20.02
C ALA A 183 6.66 -7.60 20.41
N ALA A 184 6.06 -6.60 19.75
CA ALA A 184 4.67 -6.19 19.95
C ALA A 184 3.63 -7.09 19.24
N GLY A 185 4.07 -8.15 18.53
CA GLY A 185 3.17 -9.06 17.82
C GLY A 185 2.59 -8.51 16.51
N LEU A 186 3.14 -7.42 15.95
CA LEU A 186 2.71 -6.83 14.67
C LEU A 186 3.25 -7.63 13.47
N GLY A 187 2.94 -8.91 13.41
CA GLY A 187 3.56 -9.84 12.48
C GLY A 187 2.62 -10.47 11.45
N PRO A 188 3.20 -11.11 10.41
CA PRO A 188 4.63 -11.04 10.07
C PRO A 188 5.04 -9.64 9.61
N VAL A 189 6.18 -9.15 10.14
CA VAL A 189 6.74 -7.85 9.72
C VAL A 189 7.23 -7.98 8.27
N LYS A 190 6.81 -7.05 7.43
CA LYS A 190 7.22 -7.00 6.03
C LYS A 190 8.16 -5.82 5.80
N ILE A 191 9.23 -6.07 5.07
CA ILE A 191 10.17 -5.05 4.62
C ILE A 191 9.91 -4.78 3.15
N ASN A 192 9.61 -3.55 2.78
CA ASN A 192 9.55 -3.13 1.39
C ASN A 192 10.89 -2.50 0.99
N CYS A 193 11.47 -3.00 -0.09
CA CYS A 193 12.67 -2.44 -0.70
C CYS A 193 12.37 -2.06 -2.16
N VAL A 194 12.39 -0.78 -2.48
CA VAL A 194 12.38 -0.32 -3.87
C VAL A 194 13.78 -0.49 -4.44
N LEU A 195 13.90 -1.30 -5.49
CA LEU A 195 15.19 -1.52 -6.16
C LEU A 195 15.42 -0.47 -7.25
N LEU A 196 16.52 0.26 -7.12
CA LEU A 196 16.98 1.27 -8.05
C LEU A 196 18.35 0.88 -8.63
N ARG A 197 18.42 0.74 -9.94
CA ARG A 197 19.69 0.47 -10.62
C ARG A 197 20.69 1.62 -10.38
N GLY A 198 21.93 1.27 -10.07
CA GLY A 198 22.98 2.21 -9.69
C GLY A 198 22.96 2.69 -8.24
N PHE A 199 21.95 2.28 -7.45
CA PHE A 199 21.83 2.67 -6.03
C PHE A 199 21.90 1.49 -5.07
N ASN A 200 21.02 0.51 -5.21
CA ASN A 200 20.87 -0.56 -4.22
C ASN A 200 20.60 -1.94 -4.83
N GLU A 201 20.72 -2.15 -6.10
CA GLU A 201 20.62 -3.48 -6.71
C GLU A 201 21.60 -4.49 -6.10
N GLY A 202 22.73 -4.02 -5.57
CA GLY A 202 23.69 -4.82 -4.80
C GLY A 202 23.18 -5.33 -3.45
N GLN A 203 21.99 -4.94 -3.02
CA GLN A 203 21.42 -5.34 -1.74
C GLN A 203 20.57 -6.63 -1.79
N ILE A 204 20.30 -7.19 -2.97
CA ILE A 204 19.37 -8.32 -3.13
C ILE A 204 19.79 -9.51 -2.27
N GLU A 205 21.05 -9.97 -2.38
CA GLU A 205 21.57 -11.10 -1.63
C GLU A 205 21.69 -10.79 -0.12
N ARG A 206 22.02 -9.53 0.23
CA ARG A 206 22.05 -9.08 1.62
C ARG A 206 20.66 -9.08 2.25
N PHE A 207 19.63 -8.72 1.51
CA PHE A 207 18.24 -8.82 1.96
C PHE A 207 17.77 -10.28 2.07
N ALA A 208 18.25 -11.17 1.22
CA ALA A 208 17.98 -12.59 1.36
C ALA A 208 18.52 -13.13 2.71
N GLU A 209 19.76 -12.81 3.05
CA GLU A 209 20.36 -13.14 4.33
C GLU A 209 19.62 -12.46 5.51
N PHE A 210 19.25 -11.18 5.35
CA PHE A 210 18.51 -10.41 6.33
C PHE A 210 17.13 -11.00 6.63
N SER A 211 16.39 -11.41 5.60
CA SER A 211 15.09 -12.08 5.74
C SER A 211 15.20 -13.32 6.63
N ARG A 212 16.21 -14.14 6.39
CA ARG A 212 16.46 -15.37 7.16
C ARG A 212 16.86 -15.07 8.61
N ARG A 213 17.78 -14.12 8.79
CA ARG A 213 18.34 -13.79 10.11
C ARG A 213 17.33 -13.09 11.03
N GLU A 214 16.59 -12.12 10.52
CA GLU A 214 15.64 -11.33 11.31
C GLU A 214 14.21 -11.92 11.30
N GLY A 215 13.95 -12.99 10.54
CA GLY A 215 12.61 -13.61 10.48
C GLY A 215 11.53 -12.69 9.89
N VAL A 216 11.88 -11.85 8.92
CA VAL A 216 10.99 -10.90 8.26
C VAL A 216 10.74 -11.28 6.80
N ILE A 217 9.60 -10.86 6.25
CA ILE A 217 9.31 -11.04 4.83
C ILE A 217 9.86 -9.85 4.07
N VAL A 218 10.86 -10.04 3.22
CA VAL A 218 11.40 -8.98 2.35
C VAL A 218 10.63 -8.95 1.04
N ARG A 219 10.17 -7.77 0.63
CA ARG A 219 9.48 -7.56 -0.65
C ARG A 219 10.24 -6.57 -1.50
N PHE A 220 10.83 -7.04 -2.57
CA PHE A 220 11.42 -6.21 -3.60
C PHE A 220 10.33 -5.59 -4.47
N ILE A 221 10.46 -4.31 -4.76
CA ILE A 221 9.52 -3.54 -5.58
C ILE A 221 10.28 -2.95 -6.75
N GLU A 222 9.82 -3.20 -7.96
CA GLU A 222 10.33 -2.53 -9.15
C GLU A 222 10.08 -1.03 -9.07
N PHE A 223 11.07 -0.24 -9.42
CA PHE A 223 10.99 1.22 -9.42
C PHE A 223 9.90 1.70 -10.39
N MET A 224 8.99 2.54 -9.89
CA MET A 224 7.83 3.05 -10.62
C MET A 224 7.97 4.56 -10.90
N PRO A 225 7.39 5.09 -12.00
CA PRO A 225 7.43 6.51 -12.37
C PRO A 225 6.51 7.38 -11.48
N LEU A 226 6.79 7.45 -10.18
CA LEU A 226 6.03 8.23 -9.19
C LEU A 226 6.90 9.25 -8.44
N GLU A 227 8.17 9.32 -8.78
CA GLU A 227 9.14 10.25 -8.22
C GLU A 227 8.90 11.68 -8.76
N GLU A 228 9.33 12.67 -8.00
CA GLU A 228 9.19 14.09 -8.37
C GLU A 228 10.12 14.47 -9.53
N GLY A 229 11.34 13.95 -9.55
CA GLY A 229 12.45 14.35 -10.42
C GLY A 229 12.40 13.86 -11.86
N ARG A 230 11.40 13.11 -12.31
CA ARG A 230 11.30 12.53 -13.66
C ARG A 230 12.55 11.76 -14.10
N THR A 231 13.20 11.05 -13.17
CA THR A 231 14.41 10.27 -13.41
C THR A 231 14.12 8.83 -13.81
N TRP A 232 12.86 8.42 -13.73
CA TRP A 232 12.44 7.08 -14.11
C TRP A 232 12.61 6.87 -15.63
N ALA A 233 13.26 5.77 -15.97
CA ALA A 233 13.34 5.23 -17.30
C ALA A 233 13.31 3.69 -17.21
N PRO A 234 12.90 2.95 -18.26
CA PRO A 234 12.88 1.48 -18.23
C PRO A 234 14.22 0.87 -17.79
N GLU A 235 15.34 1.49 -18.18
CA GLU A 235 16.70 1.04 -17.88
C GLU A 235 17.06 1.17 -16.40
N THR A 236 16.35 2.01 -15.64
CA THR A 236 16.56 2.18 -14.19
C THR A 236 15.85 1.11 -13.34
N VAL A 237 15.00 0.31 -13.98
CA VAL A 237 14.25 -0.76 -13.32
C VAL A 237 15.11 -2.01 -13.16
N VAL A 238 15.16 -2.56 -11.97
CA VAL A 238 15.67 -3.92 -11.72
C VAL A 238 14.45 -4.85 -11.77
N THR A 239 14.38 -5.65 -12.84
CA THR A 239 13.19 -6.45 -13.14
C THR A 239 13.06 -7.68 -12.25
N MET A 240 11.84 -8.23 -12.16
CA MET A 240 11.61 -9.48 -11.45
C MET A 240 12.51 -10.62 -11.92
N ASP A 241 12.74 -10.74 -13.23
CA ASP A 241 13.56 -11.81 -13.77
C ASP A 241 15.03 -11.66 -13.36
N GLU A 242 15.56 -10.43 -13.28
CA GLU A 242 16.90 -10.15 -12.75
C GLU A 242 16.97 -10.46 -11.24
N ILE A 243 15.97 -10.09 -10.46
CA ILE A 243 15.91 -10.40 -9.03
C ILE A 243 15.94 -11.92 -8.81
N LEU A 244 15.11 -12.65 -9.54
CA LEU A 244 15.06 -14.11 -9.46
C LEU A 244 16.36 -14.78 -9.90
N ALA A 245 16.99 -14.29 -10.98
CA ALA A 245 18.29 -14.80 -11.44
C ALA A 245 19.35 -14.67 -10.34
N ARG A 246 19.42 -13.53 -9.66
CA ARG A 246 20.36 -13.29 -8.56
C ARG A 246 20.04 -14.17 -7.33
N LEU A 247 18.77 -14.27 -6.92
CA LEU A 247 18.38 -15.13 -5.79
C LEU A 247 18.67 -16.61 -6.07
N ASN A 248 18.47 -17.06 -7.31
CA ASN A 248 18.79 -18.44 -7.71
C ASN A 248 20.30 -18.72 -7.80
N ALA A 249 21.10 -17.71 -8.08
CA ALA A 249 22.56 -17.82 -8.08
C ALA A 249 23.18 -17.68 -6.67
N TRP A 250 22.46 -17.07 -5.74
CA TRP A 250 22.95 -16.81 -4.38
C TRP A 250 23.18 -18.12 -3.61
N ARG A 251 24.27 -18.14 -2.84
CA ARG A 251 24.68 -19.24 -1.97
C ARG A 251 24.72 -18.72 -0.53
N PRO A 252 23.76 -19.14 0.33
CA PRO A 252 23.78 -18.77 1.73
C PRO A 252 25.03 -19.30 2.43
N SER A 253 25.53 -18.54 3.39
CA SER A 253 26.71 -18.91 4.21
C SER A 253 26.49 -20.19 5.01
N CYS A 254 25.23 -20.59 5.24
CA CYS A 254 24.84 -21.79 6.02
C CYS A 254 24.86 -23.10 5.19
N GLY A 255 25.37 -23.10 3.95
CA GLY A 255 25.49 -24.31 3.12
C GLY A 255 24.19 -24.86 2.54
N VAL A 256 23.09 -24.13 2.60
CA VAL A 256 21.81 -24.52 2.01
C VAL A 256 21.90 -24.49 0.49
N PRO A 257 21.19 -25.39 -0.23
CA PRO A 257 21.09 -25.33 -1.70
C PRO A 257 20.60 -23.96 -2.17
N ALA A 258 21.17 -23.49 -3.28
CA ALA A 258 20.72 -22.26 -3.90
C ALA A 258 19.31 -22.40 -4.45
N GLY A 259 18.68 -21.24 -4.63
CA GLY A 259 17.42 -21.11 -5.32
C GLY A 259 16.25 -20.79 -4.42
N VAL A 260 15.22 -20.29 -5.08
CA VAL A 260 13.95 -19.98 -4.46
C VAL A 260 12.82 -20.76 -5.14
N VAL A 261 11.83 -21.16 -4.36
CA VAL A 261 10.64 -21.87 -4.79
C VAL A 261 9.44 -20.96 -4.66
N GLU A 262 8.62 -20.87 -5.70
CA GLU A 262 7.42 -20.04 -5.68
C GLU A 262 6.37 -20.61 -4.74
N LEU A 263 5.76 -19.76 -3.92
CA LEU A 263 4.66 -20.07 -3.03
C LEU A 263 3.33 -19.62 -3.64
N PRO A 264 2.22 -20.30 -3.38
CA PRO A 264 0.90 -19.85 -3.80
C PRO A 264 0.56 -18.49 -3.15
N PRO A 265 -0.19 -17.62 -3.84
CA PRO A 265 -0.65 -16.37 -3.27
C PRO A 265 -1.67 -16.64 -2.15
N HIS A 266 -1.71 -15.78 -1.13
CA HIS A 266 -2.74 -15.84 -0.07
C HIS A 266 -4.13 -15.42 -0.59
N ALA A 267 -4.17 -14.57 -1.61
CA ALA A 267 -5.39 -14.11 -2.26
C ALA A 267 -5.07 -13.68 -3.70
N ALA A 268 -6.06 -13.79 -4.59
CA ALA A 268 -5.90 -13.39 -6.00
C ALA A 268 -5.49 -11.91 -6.17
N SER A 269 -5.86 -11.05 -5.22
CA SER A 269 -5.51 -9.62 -5.21
C SER A 269 -4.12 -9.31 -4.62
N GLU A 270 -3.36 -10.34 -4.19
CA GLU A 270 -2.02 -10.15 -3.64
C GLU A 270 -1.09 -9.51 -4.69
N THR A 271 -0.30 -8.50 -4.25
CA THR A 271 0.56 -7.75 -5.17
C THR A 271 1.92 -8.38 -5.38
N ALA A 272 2.40 -9.11 -4.38
CA ALA A 272 3.70 -9.76 -4.40
C ALA A 272 3.56 -11.21 -4.86
N ARG A 273 4.37 -11.63 -5.84
CA ARG A 273 4.64 -13.05 -6.02
C ARG A 273 5.57 -13.48 -4.90
N ARG A 274 5.27 -14.63 -4.29
CA ARG A 274 5.92 -15.09 -3.07
C ARG A 274 6.87 -16.24 -3.36
N PHE A 275 7.99 -16.23 -2.68
CA PHE A 275 9.03 -17.26 -2.82
C PHE A 275 9.60 -17.60 -1.44
N THR A 276 9.96 -18.85 -1.25
CA THR A 276 10.78 -19.31 -0.10
C THR A 276 12.08 -19.87 -0.59
N PHE A 277 13.08 -19.94 0.28
CA PHE A 277 14.34 -20.60 -0.07
C PHE A 277 14.18 -22.13 -0.08
N ALA A 278 15.12 -22.84 -0.71
CA ALA A 278 15.04 -24.29 -0.90
C ALA A 278 14.91 -25.10 0.40
N ASP A 279 15.35 -24.54 1.53
CA ASP A 279 15.21 -25.12 2.86
C ASP A 279 13.92 -24.69 3.60
N GLY A 280 13.07 -23.89 2.97
CA GLY A 280 11.85 -23.37 3.58
C GLY A 280 12.04 -22.26 4.61
N VAL A 281 13.27 -21.78 4.85
CA VAL A 281 13.57 -20.74 5.85
C VAL A 281 13.67 -19.37 5.21
N GLY A 282 12.75 -18.47 5.54
CA GLY A 282 12.65 -17.10 5.00
C GLY A 282 11.70 -17.00 3.83
N GLU A 283 11.14 -15.82 3.64
CA GLU A 283 10.22 -15.52 2.55
C GLU A 283 10.62 -14.23 1.84
N ILE A 284 10.62 -14.30 0.51
CA ILE A 284 10.83 -13.16 -0.39
C ILE A 284 9.56 -12.94 -1.20
N GLY A 285 9.12 -11.69 -1.28
CA GLY A 285 8.09 -11.25 -2.20
C GLY A 285 8.69 -10.41 -3.33
N ILE A 286 8.12 -10.46 -4.53
CA ILE A 286 8.49 -9.57 -5.62
C ILE A 286 7.23 -8.88 -6.13
N ILE A 287 7.21 -7.56 -6.06
CA ILE A 287 6.15 -6.70 -6.57
C ILE A 287 6.67 -6.09 -7.87
N ALA A 288 6.16 -6.62 -8.99
CA ALA A 288 6.65 -6.31 -10.34
C ALA A 288 5.59 -5.54 -11.16
N PRO A 289 5.29 -4.27 -10.83
CA PRO A 289 4.27 -3.51 -11.53
C PRO A 289 4.68 -3.16 -12.96
N VAL A 290 5.98 -3.12 -13.27
CA VAL A 290 6.51 -2.73 -14.57
C VAL A 290 6.64 -3.94 -15.48
N SER A 291 7.39 -4.98 -15.06
CA SER A 291 7.66 -6.15 -15.89
C SER A 291 6.53 -7.17 -15.91
N ARG A 292 5.73 -7.28 -14.83
CA ARG A 292 4.62 -8.24 -14.68
C ARG A 292 3.41 -7.63 -13.96
N PRO A 293 2.65 -6.73 -14.61
CA PRO A 293 1.51 -6.04 -14.02
C PRO A 293 0.44 -7.00 -13.47
N PHE A 294 -0.08 -6.69 -12.28
CA PHE A 294 -1.07 -7.48 -11.54
C PHE A 294 -2.44 -6.77 -11.41
N CYS A 295 -2.81 -5.99 -12.43
CA CYS A 295 -4.03 -5.14 -12.41
C CYS A 295 -5.33 -5.94 -12.52
N GLY A 296 -5.32 -7.14 -13.12
CA GLY A 296 -6.52 -7.95 -13.36
C GLY A 296 -7.33 -8.31 -12.12
N HIS A 297 -6.67 -8.40 -10.95
CA HIS A 297 -7.30 -8.71 -9.66
C HIS A 297 -7.18 -7.58 -8.64
N CYS A 298 -7.01 -6.33 -9.10
CA CYS A 298 -6.78 -5.19 -8.22
C CYS A 298 -8.01 -4.83 -7.40
N SER A 299 -7.97 -5.04 -6.09
CA SER A 299 -9.03 -4.72 -5.12
C SER A 299 -8.89 -3.34 -4.45
N ARG A 300 -7.92 -2.51 -4.87
CA ARG A 300 -7.49 -1.33 -4.12
C ARG A 300 -8.15 -0.05 -4.57
N VAL A 301 -8.42 0.81 -3.58
CA VAL A 301 -8.80 2.21 -3.73
C VAL A 301 -8.00 3.04 -2.71
N ARG A 302 -7.90 4.37 -2.91
CA ARG A 302 -7.09 5.25 -2.07
C ARG A 302 -7.86 6.49 -1.66
N ILE A 303 -7.57 6.98 -0.44
CA ILE A 303 -7.88 8.33 0.00
C ILE A 303 -6.54 9.06 0.15
N THR A 304 -6.43 10.20 -0.49
CA THR A 304 -5.26 11.09 -0.41
C THR A 304 -5.26 11.90 0.89
N SER A 305 -4.13 12.54 1.20
CA SER A 305 -4.00 13.34 2.43
C SER A 305 -4.93 14.55 2.50
N ASP A 306 -5.44 15.03 1.36
CA ASP A 306 -6.46 16.07 1.24
C ASP A 306 -7.89 15.53 1.05
N GLY A 307 -8.07 14.20 1.21
CA GLY A 307 -9.39 13.55 1.22
C GLY A 307 -10.01 13.27 -0.14
N ALA A 308 -9.22 13.29 -1.21
CA ALA A 308 -9.71 12.87 -2.52
C ALA A 308 -9.68 11.34 -2.67
N LEU A 309 -10.69 10.79 -3.37
CA LEU A 309 -10.76 9.37 -3.73
C LEU A 309 -10.01 9.13 -5.04
N ARG A 310 -9.11 8.14 -5.06
CA ARG A 310 -8.37 7.69 -6.25
C ARG A 310 -8.61 6.22 -6.51
N THR A 311 -8.90 5.89 -7.76
CA THR A 311 -9.19 4.54 -8.22
C THR A 311 -7.93 3.71 -8.47
N CYS A 312 -6.83 4.35 -8.89
CA CYS A 312 -5.55 3.72 -9.18
C CYS A 312 -4.38 4.57 -8.66
N LEU A 313 -3.24 3.94 -8.40
CA LEU A 313 -1.99 4.63 -8.08
C LEU A 313 -1.58 5.58 -9.21
N PHE A 314 -1.83 5.18 -10.45
CA PHE A 314 -1.50 5.92 -11.67
C PHE A 314 -2.68 6.68 -12.29
N SER A 315 -3.77 6.84 -11.55
CA SER A 315 -4.92 7.62 -12.01
C SER A 315 -4.51 9.05 -12.36
N GLN A 316 -5.05 9.57 -13.45
CA GLN A 316 -4.84 10.97 -13.85
C GLN A 316 -5.84 11.91 -13.16
N SER A 317 -6.87 11.36 -12.51
CA SER A 317 -7.94 12.11 -11.88
C SER A 317 -8.03 11.80 -10.39
N ASP A 318 -8.31 12.84 -9.62
CA ASP A 318 -8.72 12.77 -8.23
C ASP A 318 -10.20 13.17 -8.13
N HIS A 319 -10.92 12.52 -7.22
CA HIS A 319 -12.34 12.76 -7.00
C HIS A 319 -12.56 13.31 -5.60
N ASP A 320 -13.10 14.52 -5.50
CA ASP A 320 -13.22 15.32 -4.27
C ASP A 320 -14.26 14.74 -3.30
N LEU A 321 -13.94 13.60 -2.66
CA LEU A 321 -14.81 12.97 -1.67
C LEU A 321 -14.99 13.85 -0.42
N TYR A 322 -13.91 14.47 0.04
CA TYR A 322 -13.97 15.37 1.21
C TYR A 322 -14.81 16.61 0.92
N GLY A 323 -14.73 17.17 -0.29
CA GLY A 323 -15.56 18.30 -0.69
C GLY A 323 -17.05 17.96 -0.70
N GLU A 324 -17.45 16.76 -1.18
CA GLU A 324 -18.84 16.30 -1.08
C GLU A 324 -19.29 16.23 0.38
N MET A 325 -18.46 15.67 1.25
CA MET A 325 -18.75 15.57 2.68
C MET A 325 -18.91 16.95 3.33
N ARG A 326 -18.06 17.93 2.97
CA ARG A 326 -18.16 19.32 3.47
C ARG A 326 -19.38 20.08 2.95
N ARG A 327 -19.90 19.71 1.79
CA ARG A 327 -21.17 20.25 1.24
C ARG A 327 -22.40 19.68 1.96
N GLY A 328 -22.22 18.81 2.94
CA GLY A 328 -23.29 18.26 3.76
C GLY A 328 -23.89 16.97 3.20
N ALA A 329 -23.22 16.29 2.27
CA ALA A 329 -23.70 15.02 1.74
C ALA A 329 -23.93 13.98 2.87
N SER A 330 -25.06 13.27 2.80
CA SER A 330 -25.38 12.15 3.68
C SER A 330 -24.44 10.97 3.40
N ASP A 331 -24.41 9.96 4.27
CA ASP A 331 -23.59 8.76 4.06
C ASP A 331 -24.08 7.95 2.85
N GLU A 332 -25.39 7.98 2.55
CA GLU A 332 -25.99 7.36 1.36
C GLU A 332 -25.55 8.09 0.07
N GLU A 333 -25.54 9.43 0.07
CA GLU A 333 -25.08 10.23 -1.05
C GLU A 333 -23.58 10.02 -1.30
N LEU A 334 -22.75 9.95 -0.23
CA LEU A 334 -21.34 9.60 -0.33
C LEU A 334 -21.15 8.19 -0.89
N ALA A 335 -21.94 7.22 -0.44
CA ALA A 335 -21.90 5.85 -0.95
C ALA A 335 -22.24 5.80 -2.44
N ALA A 336 -23.28 6.52 -2.88
CA ALA A 336 -23.65 6.64 -4.29
C ALA A 336 -22.54 7.31 -5.11
N TYR A 337 -21.93 8.38 -4.59
CA TYR A 337 -20.78 9.05 -5.21
C TYR A 337 -19.60 8.09 -5.38
N ILE A 338 -19.21 7.35 -4.32
CA ILE A 338 -18.12 6.37 -4.35
C ILE A 338 -18.40 5.30 -5.40
N ARG A 339 -19.61 4.71 -5.45
CA ARG A 339 -19.98 3.71 -6.45
C ARG A 339 -19.77 4.22 -7.88
N ARG A 340 -20.23 5.44 -8.16
CA ARG A 340 -20.08 6.10 -9.48
C ARG A 340 -18.61 6.26 -9.87
N ILE A 341 -17.75 6.63 -8.90
CA ILE A 341 -16.31 6.78 -9.14
C ILE A 341 -15.64 5.43 -9.40
N ILE A 342 -16.00 4.40 -8.64
CA ILE A 342 -15.37 3.09 -8.78
C ILE A 342 -15.67 2.44 -10.14
N LEU A 343 -16.80 2.72 -10.75
CA LEU A 343 -17.10 2.28 -12.12
C LEU A 343 -16.15 2.89 -13.18
N ARG A 344 -15.45 3.98 -12.85
CA ARG A 344 -14.42 4.62 -13.69
C ARG A 344 -13.01 4.08 -13.43
N LYS A 345 -12.87 3.08 -12.55
CA LYS A 345 -11.56 2.51 -12.22
C LYS A 345 -10.91 1.93 -13.48
N GLU A 346 -9.65 2.26 -13.70
CA GLU A 346 -8.86 1.85 -14.85
C GLU A 346 -8.70 0.32 -14.91
N ALA A 347 -8.75 -0.27 -16.11
CA ALA A 347 -8.47 -1.69 -16.31
C ALA A 347 -7.07 -2.04 -15.81
N ARG A 348 -6.09 -1.20 -16.20
CA ARG A 348 -4.70 -1.31 -15.78
C ARG A 348 -3.99 0.04 -15.87
N HIS A 349 -2.84 0.16 -15.23
CA HIS A 349 -1.88 1.20 -15.56
C HIS A 349 -1.17 0.85 -16.89
N HIS A 350 -0.59 1.83 -17.55
CA HIS A 350 0.04 1.67 -18.85
C HIS A 350 1.53 1.99 -18.81
N ILE A 351 2.21 1.72 -17.67
CA ILE A 351 3.66 1.97 -17.53
C ILE A 351 4.42 1.19 -18.61
N GLY A 352 5.34 1.87 -19.31
CA GLY A 352 6.13 1.27 -20.39
C GLY A 352 5.41 1.20 -21.73
N GLU A 353 4.13 1.58 -21.83
CA GLU A 353 3.39 1.62 -23.07
C GLU A 353 3.47 3.01 -23.72
N PRO A 354 3.39 3.11 -25.07
CA PRO A 354 3.27 4.40 -25.74
C PRO A 354 2.07 5.19 -25.22
N GLY A 355 2.27 6.47 -24.90
CA GLY A 355 1.22 7.35 -24.37
C GLY A 355 1.02 7.28 -22.85
N PHE A 356 1.80 6.51 -22.12
CA PHE A 356 1.77 6.56 -20.65
C PHE A 356 2.04 7.97 -20.14
N GLN A 357 1.17 8.45 -19.28
CA GLN A 357 1.32 9.72 -18.58
C GLN A 357 1.56 9.48 -17.10
N LYS A 358 2.64 10.05 -16.58
CA LYS A 358 2.93 10.05 -15.15
C LYS A 358 1.84 10.84 -14.41
N PRO A 359 1.34 10.36 -13.26
CA PRO A 359 0.42 11.12 -12.44
C PRO A 359 1.00 12.48 -12.03
N SER A 360 0.13 13.47 -11.87
CA SER A 360 0.52 14.79 -11.37
C SER A 360 0.95 14.79 -9.90
N ARG A 361 0.43 13.83 -9.12
CA ARG A 361 0.79 13.64 -7.71
C ARG A 361 1.88 12.61 -7.56
N ASN A 362 2.84 12.88 -6.69
CA ASN A 362 3.88 11.94 -6.31
C ASN A 362 3.44 11.02 -5.15
N MET A 363 4.30 10.07 -4.77
CA MET A 363 3.99 9.01 -3.80
C MET A 363 3.57 9.53 -2.42
N VAL A 364 4.15 10.63 -1.92
CA VAL A 364 3.82 11.19 -0.58
C VAL A 364 2.38 11.69 -0.48
N HIS A 365 1.80 12.13 -1.58
CA HIS A 365 0.44 12.68 -1.60
C HIS A 365 -0.64 11.60 -1.70
N ILE A 366 -0.32 10.49 -2.37
CA ILE A 366 -1.29 9.43 -2.70
C ILE A 366 -1.17 8.18 -1.83
N GLY A 367 -0.19 8.14 -0.98
CA GLY A 367 0.07 7.03 -0.06
C GLY A 367 0.55 5.77 -0.77
N GLY A 368 1.83 5.50 -0.70
CA GLY A 368 2.52 4.36 -1.31
C GLY A 368 2.51 3.09 -0.47
#